data_c7bb2013c463bc786d60668417cc2c02
#
_entry.id   c7bb2013c463bc786d60668417cc2c02
#
_cell.length_a   1.000
_cell.length_b   1.000
_cell.length_c   1.000
_cell.angle_alpha   90.00
_cell.angle_beta   90.00
_cell.angle_gamma   90.00
#
_symmetry.space_group_name_H-M   'P 1'
#
loop_
_entity.id
_entity.type
_entity.pdbx_description
1 polymer ?
#
loop_
_entity_poly.entity_id
_entity_poly.type
_entity_poly.pdbx_seq_one_letter_code
_entity_poly.pdbx_strand_id
1 'polypeptide(L)'
;MAKTRGVLLPCWKRVIPLLAAMVLTGPACTQNPPSAAAPPPAPAPSESLATSVPLPTSPTGTATPTSGTPAAATPASDPAAVLTGIPGMDFSALSPAARRELATVMSDEFCYCGCPHTLGACLKGHTNCKHAKRMARLAARMVADGGPATEVIVTLSKYYASFREPRAQLKVDPRMCQGDPKAPVTVAEFSDFECPFCGKARPILEGFAKKNAGQVRFCYLPFPLSMHANAIPAGQAALWARDQGKFWEMHDALFEHQENLKPESLPALAKSLGLDGAKLAAVLKTDQYKQELEGFRAQGRSAAITGTPSVFFNGRFYDLGYEAEMLAHSLEDELEWRTNNNAWSAD
;
A
#
# COMPACT_ATOMS: atom_id res chain seq x y z
N MET A 1 6.51 32.81 -61.96
CA MET A 1 7.15 33.92 -61.25
C MET A 1 7.52 33.38 -59.92
N ALA A 2 8.77 32.91 -59.70
CA ALA A 2 9.91 33.61 -59.15
C ALA A 2 9.69 33.93 -57.63
N LYS A 3 10.50 33.55 -56.66
CA LYS A 3 11.96 33.21 -56.51
C LYS A 3 12.20 32.68 -55.11
N THR A 4 12.83 31.58 -54.91
CA THR A 4 14.12 31.21 -54.27
C THR A 4 14.72 32.18 -53.23
N ARG A 5 15.18 31.60 -52.09
CA ARG A 5 16.52 31.69 -51.44
C ARG A 5 16.31 31.27 -49.97
N GLY A 6 16.93 30.31 -49.35
CA GLY A 6 18.28 29.75 -49.40
C GLY A 6 19.28 30.58 -48.57
N VAL A 7 19.79 30.08 -47.44
CA VAL A 7 21.11 30.40 -46.82
C VAL A 7 21.15 29.67 -45.46
N LEU A 8 21.87 28.57 -45.29
CA LEU A 8 23.31 28.35 -44.94
C LEU A 8 23.61 28.47 -43.42
N LEU A 9 24.11 27.37 -42.90
CA LEU A 9 24.85 27.17 -41.63
C LEU A 9 26.13 28.05 -41.57
N PRO A 10 26.73 28.20 -40.35
CA PRO A 10 28.06 27.64 -40.25
C PRO A 10 28.39 26.87 -38.96
N CYS A 11 29.14 25.86 -39.19
CA CYS A 11 30.05 25.10 -38.36
C CYS A 11 31.13 25.98 -37.71
N TRP A 12 31.44 25.80 -36.38
CA TRP A 12 32.72 26.26 -35.86
C TRP A 12 33.41 25.19 -35.03
N LYS A 13 34.44 24.67 -35.63
CA LYS A 13 35.58 23.99 -35.00
C LYS A 13 36.53 25.08 -34.48
N ARG A 14 37.14 24.87 -33.31
CA ARG A 14 38.53 25.21 -32.96
C ARG A 14 38.83 24.63 -31.59
N VAL A 15 39.72 23.74 -31.48
CA VAL A 15 41.21 23.74 -31.43
C VAL A 15 41.72 23.71 -29.98
N ILE A 16 42.37 22.61 -29.67
CA ILE A 16 43.19 22.32 -28.48
C ILE A 16 44.52 23.12 -28.56
N PRO A 17 45.12 23.49 -27.45
CA PRO A 17 46.54 23.25 -27.33
C PRO A 17 46.95 22.44 -26.09
N LEU A 18 47.84 21.49 -26.31
CA LEU A 18 48.73 20.88 -25.33
C LEU A 18 49.63 21.93 -24.68
N LEU A 19 49.87 21.84 -23.37
CA LEU A 19 51.15 22.24 -22.79
C LEU A 19 51.42 21.48 -21.49
N ALA A 20 52.41 20.64 -21.59
CA ALA A 20 53.53 20.36 -20.69
C ALA A 20 53.36 20.15 -19.19
N ALA A 21 53.87 19.02 -18.80
CA ALA A 21 54.12 18.47 -17.47
C ALA A 21 55.00 19.40 -16.59
N MET A 22 54.67 19.46 -15.30
CA MET A 22 55.67 19.70 -14.25
C MET A 22 55.34 18.80 -13.02
N VAL A 23 56.25 17.87 -12.82
CA VAL A 23 56.32 17.02 -11.65
C VAL A 23 56.84 17.84 -10.50
N LEU A 24 56.05 17.94 -9.44
CA LEU A 24 56.53 18.38 -8.13
C LEU A 24 56.14 17.33 -7.07
N THR A 25 57.15 16.63 -6.64
CA THR A 25 57.15 15.70 -5.50
C THR A 25 57.08 16.52 -4.21
N GLY A 26 55.99 16.33 -3.47
CA GLY A 26 55.87 16.81 -2.07
C GLY A 26 55.46 15.66 -1.14
N PRO A 27 55.85 15.66 0.11
CA PRO A 27 55.77 14.47 0.97
C PRO A 27 54.34 14.13 1.42
N ALA A 28 54.04 12.84 1.46
CA ALA A 28 52.80 12.26 1.93
C ALA A 28 52.58 12.57 3.43
N CYS A 29 51.56 13.36 3.76
CA CYS A 29 51.01 13.42 5.11
C CYS A 29 49.95 12.30 5.21
N THR A 30 50.30 11.25 5.93
CA THR A 30 49.35 10.22 6.40
C THR A 30 48.45 10.85 7.47
N GLN A 31 47.24 11.23 7.08
CA GLN A 31 46.20 11.51 8.08
C GLN A 31 45.37 10.25 8.27
N ASN A 32 45.43 9.68 9.46
CA ASN A 32 44.50 8.66 9.91
C ASN A 32 43.07 9.24 9.93
N PRO A 33 42.08 8.49 9.48
CA PRO A 33 40.68 8.91 9.65
C PRO A 33 40.34 8.90 11.16
N PRO A 34 39.49 9.86 11.63
CA PRO A 34 39.05 9.84 13.02
C PRO A 34 38.21 8.60 13.29
N SER A 35 38.57 7.92 14.37
CA SER A 35 37.83 6.79 14.94
C SER A 35 36.39 7.17 15.16
N ALA A 36 35.46 6.41 14.56
CA ALA A 36 34.03 6.56 14.80
C ALA A 36 33.75 6.37 16.30
N ALA A 37 33.19 7.39 16.92
CA ALA A 37 32.73 7.33 18.30
C ALA A 37 31.59 6.31 18.39
N ALA A 38 31.67 5.42 19.38
CA ALA A 38 30.63 4.46 19.68
C ALA A 38 29.30 5.16 20.00
N PRO A 39 28.14 4.62 19.59
CA PRO A 39 26.85 5.19 19.94
C PRO A 39 26.62 5.16 21.45
N PRO A 40 25.92 6.15 22.03
CA PRO A 40 25.64 6.16 23.47
C PRO A 40 24.77 4.97 23.85
N PRO A 41 24.93 4.42 25.08
CA PRO A 41 24.11 3.32 25.55
C PRO A 41 22.65 3.73 25.66
N ALA A 42 21.76 2.78 25.33
CA ALA A 42 20.32 2.94 25.46
C ALA A 42 19.95 3.31 26.91
N PRO A 43 18.95 4.19 27.14
CA PRO A 43 18.49 4.51 28.48
C PRO A 43 17.91 3.26 29.14
N ALA A 44 18.29 3.03 30.40
CA ALA A 44 17.76 1.96 31.22
C ALA A 44 16.25 2.16 31.44
N PRO A 45 15.44 1.08 31.57
CA PRO A 45 14.03 1.19 31.85
C PRO A 45 13.85 1.88 33.21
N SER A 46 13.11 3.00 33.22
CA SER A 46 12.73 3.70 34.43
C SER A 46 11.77 2.81 35.25
N GLU A 47 12.20 2.43 36.43
CA GLU A 47 11.33 1.83 37.43
C GLU A 47 10.19 2.80 37.75
N SER A 48 8.97 2.38 37.44
CA SER A 48 7.73 3.05 37.82
C SER A 48 7.56 2.94 39.34
N LEU A 49 7.88 4.01 40.05
CA LEU A 49 7.45 4.20 41.45
C LEU A 49 5.92 4.29 41.46
N ALA A 50 5.29 3.18 41.86
CA ALA A 50 3.88 3.15 42.16
C ALA A 50 3.62 3.99 43.42
N THR A 51 3.25 5.25 43.24
CA THR A 51 2.74 6.09 44.30
C THR A 51 1.28 5.68 44.52
N SER A 52 1.03 4.95 45.57
CA SER A 52 -0.30 4.61 46.06
C SER A 52 -1.00 5.88 46.56
N VAL A 53 -1.95 6.34 45.78
CA VAL A 53 -2.91 7.40 46.20
C VAL A 53 -3.95 6.73 47.11
N PRO A 54 -4.15 7.18 48.36
CA PRO A 54 -5.18 6.61 49.22
C PRO A 54 -6.58 6.98 48.69
N LEU A 55 -7.44 5.97 48.59
CA LEU A 55 -8.87 6.17 48.32
C LEU A 55 -9.51 7.05 49.45
N PRO A 56 -10.37 8.00 49.09
CA PRO A 56 -11.15 8.69 50.10
C PRO A 56 -12.20 7.74 50.72
N THR A 57 -12.18 7.63 52.04
CA THR A 57 -13.18 6.90 52.83
C THR A 57 -14.51 7.62 52.72
N SER A 58 -15.53 6.91 52.24
CA SER A 58 -16.92 7.38 52.22
C SER A 58 -17.47 7.54 53.65
N PRO A 59 -18.21 8.61 53.96
CA PRO A 59 -18.91 8.71 55.22
C PRO A 59 -20.14 7.78 55.20
N THR A 60 -20.25 6.99 56.26
CA THR A 60 -21.39 6.12 56.55
C THR A 60 -22.60 7.01 56.95
N GLY A 61 -23.42 7.33 55.94
CA GLY A 61 -24.71 7.98 56.16
C GLY A 61 -25.81 6.92 56.05
N THR A 62 -26.44 6.61 57.19
CA THR A 62 -27.64 5.77 57.29
C THR A 62 -28.83 6.54 56.70
N ALA A 63 -29.16 6.22 55.41
CA ALA A 63 -30.39 6.75 54.79
C ALA A 63 -31.48 5.67 54.81
N THR A 64 -32.58 5.97 55.40
CA THR A 64 -33.82 5.21 55.42
C THR A 64 -34.37 5.00 54.02
N PRO A 65 -34.81 3.79 53.59
CA PRO A 65 -35.35 3.57 52.26
C PRO A 65 -36.75 4.23 52.16
N THR A 66 -36.82 5.32 51.43
CA THR A 66 -38.08 5.84 50.89
C THR A 66 -38.44 4.98 49.66
N SER A 67 -39.59 4.31 49.78
CA SER A 67 -40.18 3.55 48.65
C SER A 67 -40.64 4.52 47.58
N GLY A 68 -39.74 4.78 46.63
CA GLY A 68 -40.05 5.44 45.36
C GLY A 68 -40.43 4.39 44.33
N THR A 69 -41.63 4.50 43.78
CA THR A 69 -42.10 3.73 42.62
C THR A 69 -41.02 3.79 41.52
N PRO A 70 -40.58 2.66 40.93
CA PRO A 70 -39.61 2.71 39.84
C PRO A 70 -40.22 3.48 38.68
N ALA A 71 -39.58 4.60 38.32
CA ALA A 71 -39.91 5.31 37.10
C ALA A 71 -39.81 4.29 35.95
N ALA A 72 -40.86 4.20 35.13
CA ALA A 72 -40.90 3.34 33.97
C ALA A 72 -39.65 3.62 33.11
N ALA A 73 -38.78 2.62 32.99
CA ALA A 73 -37.65 2.69 32.11
C ALA A 73 -38.16 3.02 30.70
N THR A 74 -37.75 4.14 30.15
CA THR A 74 -37.97 4.48 28.75
C THR A 74 -37.49 3.29 27.94
N PRO A 75 -38.28 2.73 27.02
CA PRO A 75 -37.84 1.59 26.23
C PRO A 75 -36.55 1.99 25.56
N ALA A 76 -35.47 1.24 25.81
CA ALA A 76 -34.20 1.45 25.17
C ALA A 76 -34.45 1.40 23.64
N SER A 77 -34.23 2.54 22.96
CA SER A 77 -34.37 2.64 21.52
C SER A 77 -33.53 1.52 20.87
N ASP A 78 -34.14 0.75 19.96
CA ASP A 78 -33.44 -0.30 19.25
C ASP A 78 -32.13 0.27 18.68
N PRO A 79 -30.95 -0.23 19.09
CA PRO A 79 -29.68 0.28 18.58
C PRO A 79 -29.59 0.20 17.04
N ALA A 80 -30.33 -0.72 16.42
CA ALA A 80 -30.39 -0.87 14.99
C ALA A 80 -31.27 0.18 14.27
N ALA A 81 -32.00 1.05 15.00
CA ALA A 81 -32.83 2.11 14.40
C ALA A 81 -32.00 3.10 13.56
N VAL A 82 -30.69 3.25 13.84
CA VAL A 82 -29.79 4.08 13.03
C VAL A 82 -29.64 3.54 11.60
N LEU A 83 -29.81 2.23 11.39
CA LEU A 83 -29.68 1.55 10.10
C LEU A 83 -30.93 1.63 9.22
N THR A 84 -32.06 2.10 9.77
CA THR A 84 -33.34 2.18 9.04
C THR A 84 -33.52 3.54 8.38
N GLY A 85 -34.24 3.56 7.25
CA GLY A 85 -34.57 4.81 6.53
C GLY A 85 -33.39 5.47 5.82
N ILE A 86 -32.30 4.74 5.54
CA ILE A 86 -31.17 5.26 4.78
C ILE A 86 -31.45 5.05 3.28
N PRO A 87 -31.56 6.13 2.48
CA PRO A 87 -31.91 6.02 1.08
C PRO A 87 -30.89 5.20 0.26
N GLY A 88 -31.37 4.15 -0.42
CA GLY A 88 -30.55 3.31 -1.30
C GLY A 88 -29.58 2.37 -0.58
N MET A 89 -29.80 2.09 0.71
CA MET A 89 -29.04 1.11 1.48
C MET A 89 -29.98 0.16 2.22
N ASP A 90 -29.68 -1.12 2.15
CA ASP A 90 -30.37 -2.19 2.87
C ASP A 90 -29.36 -3.08 3.59
N PHE A 91 -29.54 -3.24 4.88
CA PHE A 91 -28.69 -4.05 5.75
C PHE A 91 -29.45 -5.27 6.30
N SER A 92 -30.61 -5.60 5.75
CA SER A 92 -31.47 -6.71 6.22
C SER A 92 -30.79 -8.07 6.08
N ALA A 93 -29.89 -8.22 5.09
CA ALA A 93 -29.12 -9.44 4.86
C ALA A 93 -28.06 -9.72 5.94
N LEU A 94 -27.67 -8.72 6.74
CA LEU A 94 -26.73 -8.91 7.84
C LEU A 94 -27.38 -9.70 8.99
N SER A 95 -26.57 -10.52 9.66
CA SER A 95 -27.00 -11.19 10.88
C SER A 95 -27.39 -10.18 11.97
N PRO A 96 -28.23 -10.54 12.96
CA PRO A 96 -28.57 -9.63 14.07
C PRO A 96 -27.35 -9.14 14.85
N ALA A 97 -26.29 -9.95 14.97
CA ALA A 97 -25.04 -9.54 15.59
C ALA A 97 -24.32 -8.48 14.74
N ALA A 98 -24.10 -8.76 13.45
CA ALA A 98 -23.44 -7.81 12.53
C ALA A 98 -24.22 -6.48 12.42
N ARG A 99 -25.56 -6.51 12.48
CA ARG A 99 -26.35 -5.26 12.49
C ARG A 99 -26.12 -4.44 13.76
N ARG A 100 -25.95 -5.06 14.94
CA ARG A 100 -25.61 -4.32 16.16
C ARG A 100 -24.23 -3.67 16.06
N GLU A 101 -23.23 -4.43 15.58
CA GLU A 101 -21.88 -3.87 15.35
C GLU A 101 -21.93 -2.72 14.35
N LEU A 102 -22.63 -2.89 13.22
CA LEU A 102 -22.78 -1.81 12.23
C LEU A 102 -23.49 -0.58 12.81
N ALA A 103 -24.52 -0.78 13.63
CA ALA A 103 -25.23 0.32 14.29
C ALA A 103 -24.30 1.13 15.20
N THR A 104 -23.41 0.47 15.93
CA THR A 104 -22.35 1.13 16.72
C THR A 104 -21.43 1.93 15.82
N VAL A 105 -20.90 1.34 14.73
CA VAL A 105 -20.06 2.05 13.76
C VAL A 105 -20.77 3.29 13.21
N MET A 106 -22.04 3.15 12.80
CA MET A 106 -22.82 4.26 12.23
C MET A 106 -23.08 5.39 13.21
N SER A 107 -23.12 5.08 14.50
CA SER A 107 -23.37 6.07 15.58
C SER A 107 -22.10 6.77 16.04
N ASP A 108 -20.98 6.06 16.07
CA ASP A 108 -19.75 6.51 16.71
C ASP A 108 -18.70 7.01 15.72
N GLU A 109 -18.70 6.49 14.47
CA GLU A 109 -17.73 6.93 13.45
C GLU A 109 -18.24 8.16 12.70
N PHE A 110 -17.33 9.10 12.41
CA PHE A 110 -17.64 10.32 11.67
C PHE A 110 -17.48 10.12 10.15
N CYS A 111 -18.29 10.85 9.38
CA CYS A 111 -18.10 10.91 7.94
C CYS A 111 -16.91 11.82 7.58
N TYR A 112 -15.99 11.33 6.76
CA TYR A 112 -14.78 12.09 6.36
C TYR A 112 -15.03 13.09 5.22
N CYS A 113 -16.28 13.26 4.75
CA CYS A 113 -16.64 14.26 3.75
C CYS A 113 -16.50 15.73 4.22
N GLY A 114 -16.16 15.94 5.50
CA GLY A 114 -15.98 17.26 6.10
C GLY A 114 -17.20 17.80 6.83
N CYS A 115 -18.35 17.09 6.82
CA CYS A 115 -19.49 17.43 7.66
C CYS A 115 -19.26 16.97 9.12
N PRO A 116 -19.80 17.71 10.14
CA PRO A 116 -19.62 17.36 11.53
C PRO A 116 -20.63 16.30 12.01
N HIS A 117 -20.97 15.33 11.16
CA HIS A 117 -21.98 14.33 11.45
C HIS A 117 -21.36 12.94 11.58
N THR A 118 -21.95 12.11 12.44
CA THR A 118 -21.66 10.67 12.43
C THR A 118 -22.06 10.07 11.09
N LEU A 119 -21.52 8.90 10.75
CA LEU A 119 -21.78 8.24 9.49
C LEU A 119 -23.29 8.01 9.26
N GLY A 120 -24.00 7.55 10.29
CA GLY A 120 -25.45 7.33 10.23
C GLY A 120 -26.25 8.63 10.05
N ALA A 121 -25.86 9.71 10.74
CA ALA A 121 -26.48 11.02 10.59
C ALA A 121 -26.22 11.63 9.21
N CYS A 122 -24.98 11.48 8.70
CA CYS A 122 -24.61 11.92 7.38
C CYS A 122 -25.45 11.23 6.28
N LEU A 123 -25.63 9.91 6.37
CA LEU A 123 -26.43 9.13 5.40
C LEU A 123 -27.91 9.52 5.35
N LYS A 124 -28.45 9.99 6.48
CA LYS A 124 -29.85 10.45 6.55
C LYS A 124 -30.01 11.90 6.16
N GLY A 125 -29.06 12.77 6.54
CA GLY A 125 -29.10 14.20 6.26
C GLY A 125 -28.56 14.61 4.89
N HIS A 126 -27.54 13.91 4.41
CA HIS A 126 -26.86 14.17 3.13
C HIS A 126 -27.04 12.99 2.18
N THR A 127 -28.24 12.84 1.64
CA THR A 127 -28.64 11.67 0.82
C THR A 127 -27.81 11.47 -0.44
N ASN A 128 -27.13 12.51 -0.92
CA ASN A 128 -26.27 12.47 -2.11
C ASN A 128 -24.81 12.20 -1.80
N CYS A 129 -24.40 12.19 -0.52
CA CYS A 129 -23.02 11.94 -0.13
C CYS A 129 -22.55 10.54 -0.55
N LYS A 130 -21.84 10.47 -1.67
CA LYS A 130 -21.31 9.22 -2.24
C LYS A 130 -20.26 8.61 -1.31
N HIS A 131 -19.44 9.46 -0.69
CA HIS A 131 -18.42 9.04 0.27
C HIS A 131 -19.02 8.32 1.48
N ALA A 132 -20.05 8.88 2.13
CA ALA A 132 -20.72 8.23 3.26
C ALA A 132 -21.31 6.86 2.87
N LYS A 133 -21.89 6.74 1.67
CA LYS A 133 -22.44 5.47 1.18
C LYS A 133 -21.34 4.41 0.97
N ARG A 134 -20.18 4.79 0.42
CA ARG A 134 -19.04 3.86 0.28
C ARG A 134 -18.48 3.45 1.63
N MET A 135 -18.28 4.40 2.52
CA MET A 135 -17.81 4.14 3.87
C MET A 135 -18.75 3.18 4.62
N ALA A 136 -20.07 3.36 4.50
CA ALA A 136 -21.06 2.47 5.12
C ALA A 136 -21.05 1.07 4.49
N ARG A 137 -20.85 0.93 3.17
CA ARG A 137 -20.68 -0.39 2.53
C ARG A 137 -19.43 -1.10 3.00
N LEU A 138 -18.31 -0.38 3.14
CA LEU A 138 -17.08 -0.94 3.69
C LEU A 138 -17.28 -1.44 5.13
N ALA A 139 -17.87 -0.61 6.00
CA ALA A 139 -18.20 -1.00 7.37
C ALA A 139 -19.11 -2.23 7.42
N ALA A 140 -20.18 -2.24 6.61
CA ALA A 140 -21.11 -3.37 6.53
C ALA A 140 -20.43 -4.67 6.12
N ARG A 141 -19.48 -4.60 5.17
CA ARG A 141 -18.69 -5.77 4.76
C ARG A 141 -17.82 -6.27 5.92
N MET A 142 -17.09 -5.40 6.59
CA MET A 142 -16.20 -5.78 7.68
C MET A 142 -16.95 -6.43 8.85
N VAL A 143 -18.13 -5.91 9.22
CA VAL A 143 -18.95 -6.55 10.27
C VAL A 143 -19.60 -7.85 9.78
N ALA A 144 -19.89 -7.99 8.49
CA ALA A 144 -20.39 -9.24 7.92
C ALA A 144 -19.35 -10.37 8.00
N ASP A 145 -18.07 -10.02 7.87
CA ASP A 145 -16.92 -10.92 8.03
C ASP A 145 -16.58 -11.18 9.52
N GLY A 146 -17.35 -10.61 10.45
CA GLY A 146 -17.23 -10.85 11.90
C GLY A 146 -16.40 -9.82 12.65
N GLY A 147 -15.99 -8.72 12.02
CA GLY A 147 -15.26 -7.62 12.67
C GLY A 147 -16.11 -6.93 13.74
N PRO A 148 -15.62 -6.76 14.99
CA PRO A 148 -16.31 -5.96 16.01
C PRO A 148 -16.24 -4.48 15.65
N ALA A 149 -17.23 -3.70 16.11
CA ALA A 149 -17.36 -2.27 15.80
C ALA A 149 -16.09 -1.47 16.10
N THR A 150 -15.42 -1.76 17.20
CA THR A 150 -14.18 -1.08 17.61
C THR A 150 -13.05 -1.27 16.60
N GLU A 151 -12.87 -2.48 16.10
CA GLU A 151 -11.86 -2.79 15.07
C GLU A 151 -12.22 -2.15 13.73
N VAL A 152 -13.49 -2.20 13.36
CA VAL A 152 -14.00 -1.56 12.13
C VAL A 152 -13.77 -0.05 12.16
N ILE A 153 -14.09 0.63 13.27
CA ILE A 153 -13.86 2.07 13.45
C ILE A 153 -12.37 2.41 13.30
N VAL A 154 -11.49 1.67 13.97
CA VAL A 154 -10.03 1.87 13.88
C VAL A 154 -9.56 1.69 12.45
N THR A 155 -10.03 0.66 11.75
CA THR A 155 -9.64 0.38 10.37
C THR A 155 -10.13 1.46 9.41
N LEU A 156 -11.40 1.90 9.54
CA LEU A 156 -11.95 3.01 8.75
C LEU A 156 -11.15 4.30 8.97
N SER A 157 -10.91 4.64 10.25
CA SER A 157 -10.14 5.83 10.62
C SER A 157 -8.74 5.81 9.99
N LYS A 158 -8.00 4.71 10.14
CA LYS A 158 -6.68 4.53 9.55
C LYS A 158 -6.71 4.59 8.02
N TYR A 159 -7.64 3.86 7.40
CA TYR A 159 -7.79 3.82 5.95
C TYR A 159 -8.05 5.20 5.35
N TYR A 160 -9.03 5.94 5.87
CA TYR A 160 -9.35 7.27 5.33
C TYR A 160 -8.32 8.34 5.70
N ALA A 161 -7.62 8.22 6.85
CA ALA A 161 -6.50 9.08 7.18
C ALA A 161 -5.35 8.93 6.16
N SER A 162 -5.11 7.72 5.65
CA SER A 162 -4.05 7.43 4.68
C SER A 162 -4.14 8.25 3.38
N PHE A 163 -5.31 8.76 3.02
CA PHE A 163 -5.48 9.61 1.83
C PHE A 163 -4.83 10.99 1.99
N ARG A 164 -4.65 11.46 3.23
CA ARG A 164 -4.00 12.75 3.56
C ARG A 164 -2.50 12.59 3.84
N GLU A 165 -2.03 11.36 3.98
CA GLU A 165 -0.62 11.07 4.19
C GLU A 165 0.20 11.32 2.91
N PRO A 166 1.51 11.66 3.05
CA PRO A 166 2.41 11.74 1.92
C PRO A 166 2.47 10.42 1.15
N ARG A 167 2.31 10.50 -0.16
CA ARG A 167 2.36 9.33 -1.03
C ARG A 167 3.79 8.90 -1.34
N ALA A 168 4.06 7.60 -1.28
CA ALA A 168 5.34 7.05 -1.68
C ALA A 168 5.61 7.35 -3.16
N GLN A 169 6.79 7.86 -3.45
CA GLN A 169 7.24 8.17 -4.82
C GLN A 169 7.85 6.90 -5.44
N LEU A 170 6.98 6.04 -5.97
CA LEU A 170 7.40 4.76 -6.52
C LEU A 170 7.85 4.90 -7.98
N LYS A 171 9.07 4.45 -8.27
CA LYS A 171 9.58 4.36 -9.64
C LYS A 171 9.24 2.99 -10.20
N VAL A 172 8.41 2.95 -11.23
CA VAL A 172 7.99 1.72 -11.90
C VAL A 172 8.66 1.62 -13.27
N ASP A 173 9.09 0.42 -13.63
CA ASP A 173 9.53 0.14 -15.01
C ASP A 173 8.30 -0.16 -15.87
N PRO A 174 8.05 0.59 -16.97
CA PRO A 174 6.89 0.36 -17.82
C PRO A 174 6.80 -1.07 -18.39
N ARG A 175 7.92 -1.76 -18.55
CA ARG A 175 7.99 -3.15 -19.05
C ARG A 175 7.50 -4.16 -18.02
N MET A 176 7.40 -3.75 -16.76
CA MET A 176 6.89 -4.53 -15.62
C MET A 176 5.50 -4.05 -15.20
N CYS A 177 4.79 -3.36 -16.10
CA CYS A 177 3.42 -2.90 -15.88
C CYS A 177 2.48 -3.47 -16.94
N GLN A 178 1.23 -3.72 -16.55
CA GLN A 178 0.10 -4.09 -17.43
C GLN A 178 -0.99 -3.01 -17.34
N GLY A 179 -1.84 -2.94 -18.36
CA GLY A 179 -2.91 -1.95 -18.46
C GLY A 179 -2.49 -0.69 -19.20
N ASP A 180 -3.42 0.28 -19.30
CA ASP A 180 -3.20 1.53 -20.00
C ASP A 180 -2.14 2.38 -19.26
N PRO A 181 -1.05 2.81 -19.92
CA PRO A 181 -0.09 3.73 -19.32
C PRO A 181 -0.70 5.06 -18.84
N LYS A 182 -1.87 5.43 -19.37
CA LYS A 182 -2.62 6.64 -19.02
C LYS A 182 -3.71 6.39 -17.98
N ALA A 183 -3.85 5.14 -17.48
CA ALA A 183 -4.83 4.83 -16.46
C ALA A 183 -4.72 5.79 -15.25
N PRO A 184 -5.84 6.27 -14.70
CA PRO A 184 -5.83 7.23 -13.60
C PRO A 184 -5.23 6.67 -12.31
N VAL A 185 -5.23 5.35 -12.13
CA VAL A 185 -4.72 4.70 -10.93
C VAL A 185 -3.62 3.71 -11.27
N THR A 186 -2.44 3.93 -10.72
CA THR A 186 -1.35 2.95 -10.73
C THR A 186 -1.42 2.12 -9.46
N VAL A 187 -1.61 0.81 -9.61
CA VAL A 187 -1.49 -0.17 -8.54
C VAL A 187 -0.11 -0.79 -8.63
N ALA A 188 0.73 -0.54 -7.64
CA ALA A 188 2.10 -1.05 -7.58
C ALA A 188 2.19 -2.09 -6.46
N GLU A 189 2.68 -3.29 -6.79
CA GLU A 189 2.88 -4.38 -5.86
C GLU A 189 4.38 -4.62 -5.64
N PHE A 190 4.83 -4.51 -4.40
CA PHE A 190 6.10 -5.10 -3.99
C PHE A 190 5.89 -6.56 -3.64
N SER A 191 6.60 -7.43 -4.34
CA SER A 191 6.33 -8.87 -4.33
C SER A 191 7.61 -9.68 -4.42
N ASP A 192 7.51 -10.92 -3.93
CA ASP A 192 8.61 -11.90 -3.91
C ASP A 192 8.12 -13.21 -4.51
N PHE A 193 8.83 -13.71 -5.51
CA PHE A 193 8.46 -14.93 -6.22
C PHE A 193 8.46 -16.19 -5.34
N GLU A 194 9.20 -16.20 -4.24
CA GLU A 194 9.24 -17.32 -3.29
C GLU A 194 8.23 -17.15 -2.14
N CYS A 195 7.57 -15.99 -2.02
CA CYS A 195 6.60 -15.73 -0.96
C CYS A 195 5.25 -16.40 -1.24
N PRO A 196 4.77 -17.31 -0.37
CA PRO A 196 3.50 -18.02 -0.59
C PRO A 196 2.28 -17.08 -0.55
N PHE A 197 2.37 -15.97 0.19
CA PHE A 197 1.31 -14.97 0.23
C PHE A 197 1.22 -14.19 -1.08
N CYS A 198 2.36 -13.91 -1.75
CA CYS A 198 2.39 -13.31 -3.08
C CYS A 198 1.76 -14.25 -4.12
N GLY A 199 2.09 -15.55 -4.07
CA GLY A 199 1.47 -16.54 -4.95
C GLY A 199 -0.06 -16.60 -4.81
N LYS A 200 -0.58 -16.45 -3.57
CA LYS A 200 -2.03 -16.38 -3.31
C LYS A 200 -2.66 -15.05 -3.75
N ALA A 201 -1.97 -13.94 -3.58
CA ALA A 201 -2.48 -12.61 -3.95
C ALA A 201 -2.47 -12.38 -5.48
N ARG A 202 -1.51 -12.97 -6.20
CA ARG A 202 -1.35 -12.81 -7.65
C ARG A 202 -2.64 -12.93 -8.45
N PRO A 203 -3.38 -14.06 -8.43
CA PRO A 203 -4.58 -14.21 -9.26
C PRO A 203 -5.67 -13.19 -8.93
N ILE A 204 -5.72 -12.71 -7.68
CA ILE A 204 -6.70 -11.72 -7.24
C ILE A 204 -6.32 -10.34 -7.78
N LEU A 205 -5.06 -9.93 -7.62
CA LEU A 205 -4.56 -8.64 -8.09
C LEU A 205 -4.58 -8.52 -9.62
N GLU A 206 -4.14 -9.57 -10.33
CA GLU A 206 -4.21 -9.63 -11.80
C GLU A 206 -5.65 -9.62 -12.31
N GLY A 207 -6.54 -10.40 -11.68
CA GLY A 207 -7.97 -10.41 -12.00
C GLY A 207 -8.61 -9.04 -11.78
N PHE A 208 -8.28 -8.37 -10.69
CA PHE A 208 -8.72 -7.01 -10.40
C PHE A 208 -8.20 -6.01 -11.45
N ALA A 209 -6.91 -6.06 -11.78
CA ALA A 209 -6.30 -5.19 -12.78
C ALA A 209 -6.92 -5.40 -14.18
N LYS A 210 -7.11 -6.65 -14.58
CA LYS A 210 -7.75 -7.02 -15.85
C LYS A 210 -9.20 -6.51 -15.94
N LYS A 211 -9.97 -6.68 -14.86
CA LYS A 211 -11.36 -6.21 -14.79
C LYS A 211 -11.45 -4.68 -14.92
N ASN A 212 -10.43 -3.97 -14.46
CA ASN A 212 -10.38 -2.49 -14.41
C ASN A 212 -9.32 -1.90 -15.36
N ALA A 213 -8.98 -2.57 -16.47
CA ALA A 213 -7.85 -2.22 -17.36
C ALA A 213 -7.87 -0.78 -17.90
N GLY A 214 -9.06 -0.14 -18.03
CA GLY A 214 -9.18 1.27 -18.42
C GLY A 214 -8.93 2.28 -17.27
N GLN A 215 -8.92 1.82 -16.03
CA GLN A 215 -8.78 2.65 -14.84
C GLN A 215 -7.53 2.34 -14.03
N VAL A 216 -6.99 1.13 -14.18
CA VAL A 216 -5.86 0.60 -13.42
C VAL A 216 -4.71 0.25 -14.34
N ARG A 217 -3.52 0.75 -14.00
CA ARG A 217 -2.25 0.27 -14.46
C ARG A 217 -1.60 -0.52 -13.34
N PHE A 218 -1.41 -1.82 -13.51
CA PHE A 218 -0.80 -2.69 -12.51
C PHE A 218 0.70 -2.84 -12.78
N CYS A 219 1.54 -2.61 -11.77
CA CYS A 219 2.99 -2.68 -11.86
C CYS A 219 3.59 -3.58 -10.78
N TYR A 220 4.48 -4.47 -11.16
CA TYR A 220 5.23 -5.35 -10.28
C TYR A 220 6.58 -4.72 -9.90
N LEU A 221 6.94 -4.76 -8.61
CA LEU A 221 8.24 -4.32 -8.10
C LEU A 221 8.86 -5.48 -7.31
N PRO A 222 9.97 -6.06 -7.76
CA PRO A 222 10.61 -7.16 -7.06
C PRO A 222 11.09 -6.72 -5.67
N PHE A 223 10.71 -7.48 -4.64
CA PHE A 223 11.17 -7.23 -3.28
C PHE A 223 11.61 -8.55 -2.62
N PRO A 224 12.75 -9.10 -3.04
CA PRO A 224 13.25 -10.36 -2.50
C PRO A 224 13.51 -10.25 -1.00
N LEU A 225 12.84 -11.09 -0.21
CA LEU A 225 13.00 -11.16 1.25
C LEU A 225 14.25 -11.96 1.61
N SER A 226 14.95 -11.54 2.64
CA SER A 226 16.20 -12.20 3.07
C SER A 226 16.01 -13.62 3.61
N MET A 227 14.79 -13.95 4.05
CA MET A 227 14.43 -15.29 4.53
C MET A 227 14.18 -16.29 3.39
N HIS A 228 14.03 -15.84 2.16
CA HIS A 228 13.76 -16.65 0.97
C HIS A 228 15.05 -16.88 0.18
N ALA A 229 15.56 -18.10 0.18
CA ALA A 229 16.88 -18.44 -0.35
C ALA A 229 16.99 -18.22 -1.87
N ASN A 230 15.90 -18.39 -2.60
CA ASN A 230 15.86 -18.31 -4.07
C ASN A 230 15.19 -17.04 -4.58
N ALA A 231 14.77 -16.13 -3.72
CA ALA A 231 14.10 -14.89 -4.11
C ALA A 231 14.99 -13.98 -4.99
N ILE A 232 16.29 -13.88 -4.69
CA ILE A 232 17.24 -13.12 -5.48
C ILE A 232 17.46 -13.76 -6.85
N PRO A 233 17.78 -15.06 -6.98
CA PRO A 233 17.88 -15.71 -8.29
C PRO A 233 16.61 -15.61 -9.14
N ALA A 234 15.43 -15.79 -8.55
CA ALA A 234 14.14 -15.63 -9.21
C ALA A 234 13.94 -14.19 -9.72
N GLY A 235 14.23 -13.19 -8.87
CA GLY A 235 14.20 -11.78 -9.26
C GLY A 235 15.18 -11.46 -10.40
N GLN A 236 16.41 -12.01 -10.38
CA GLN A 236 17.38 -11.85 -11.47
C GLN A 236 16.84 -12.46 -12.76
N ALA A 237 16.22 -13.64 -12.71
CA ALA A 237 15.62 -14.28 -13.90
C ALA A 237 14.48 -13.43 -14.48
N ALA A 238 13.62 -12.87 -13.62
CA ALA A 238 12.54 -11.99 -14.05
C ALA A 238 13.05 -10.70 -14.72
N LEU A 239 14.05 -10.03 -14.13
CA LEU A 239 14.65 -8.82 -14.71
C LEU A 239 15.41 -9.12 -16.01
N TRP A 240 16.10 -10.26 -16.09
CA TRP A 240 16.73 -10.70 -17.31
C TRP A 240 15.69 -10.98 -18.43
N ALA A 241 14.58 -11.64 -18.11
CA ALA A 241 13.50 -11.88 -19.05
C ALA A 241 12.79 -10.57 -19.48
N ARG A 242 12.67 -9.59 -18.57
CA ARG A 242 12.18 -8.24 -18.86
C ARG A 242 12.99 -7.62 -20.02
N ASP A 243 14.30 -7.73 -19.97
CA ASP A 243 15.20 -7.17 -21.01
C ASP A 243 15.12 -7.93 -22.34
N GLN A 244 14.50 -9.11 -22.34
CA GLN A 244 14.14 -9.89 -23.54
C GLN A 244 12.67 -9.64 -23.97
N GLY A 245 11.94 -8.71 -23.32
CA GLY A 245 10.53 -8.46 -23.60
C GLY A 245 9.58 -9.55 -23.11
N LYS A 246 10.03 -10.39 -22.16
CA LYS A 246 9.32 -11.58 -21.65
C LYS A 246 9.13 -11.54 -20.13
N PHE A 247 8.97 -10.34 -19.55
CA PHE A 247 8.81 -10.19 -18.10
C PHE A 247 7.63 -10.98 -17.58
N TRP A 248 6.44 -10.77 -18.17
CA TRP A 248 5.21 -11.33 -17.64
C TRP A 248 5.13 -12.85 -17.82
N GLU A 249 5.63 -13.37 -18.93
CA GLU A 249 5.73 -14.82 -19.12
C GLU A 249 6.67 -15.47 -18.09
N MET A 250 7.78 -14.82 -17.77
CA MET A 250 8.69 -15.31 -16.73
C MET A 250 8.09 -15.13 -15.35
N HIS A 251 7.41 -14.01 -15.07
CA HIS A 251 6.69 -13.76 -13.83
C HIS A 251 5.68 -14.86 -13.53
N ASP A 252 4.84 -15.18 -14.51
CA ASP A 252 3.81 -16.21 -14.37
C ASP A 252 4.44 -17.60 -14.13
N ALA A 253 5.46 -17.92 -14.92
CA ALA A 253 6.16 -19.19 -14.79
C ALA A 253 6.90 -19.34 -13.45
N LEU A 254 7.49 -18.25 -12.90
CA LEU A 254 8.12 -18.28 -11.58
C LEU A 254 7.11 -18.56 -10.48
N PHE A 255 5.94 -17.94 -10.49
CA PHE A 255 4.88 -18.24 -9.53
C PHE A 255 4.26 -19.63 -9.70
N GLU A 256 4.10 -20.11 -10.94
CA GLU A 256 3.62 -21.46 -11.22
C GLU A 256 4.58 -22.55 -10.74
N HIS A 257 5.88 -22.22 -10.68
CA HIS A 257 6.93 -23.14 -10.21
C HIS A 257 7.52 -22.71 -8.88
N GLN A 258 6.75 -22.01 -8.05
CA GLN A 258 7.20 -21.42 -6.78
C GLN A 258 7.89 -22.43 -5.85
N GLU A 259 7.50 -23.70 -5.90
CA GLU A 259 8.10 -24.78 -5.14
C GLU A 259 9.55 -25.11 -5.56
N ASN A 260 10.02 -24.64 -6.73
CA ASN A 260 11.32 -25.00 -7.28
C ASN A 260 11.99 -23.85 -8.02
N LEU A 261 12.32 -22.79 -7.28
CA LEU A 261 13.02 -21.59 -7.81
C LEU A 261 14.54 -21.64 -7.61
N LYS A 262 15.11 -22.85 -7.43
CA LYS A 262 16.55 -23.02 -7.31
C LYS A 262 17.26 -22.50 -8.57
N PRO A 263 18.45 -21.88 -8.46
CA PRO A 263 19.20 -21.34 -9.60
C PRO A 263 19.39 -22.34 -10.74
N GLU A 264 19.50 -23.64 -10.40
CA GLU A 264 19.70 -24.74 -11.37
C GLU A 264 18.45 -25.00 -12.19
N SER A 265 17.25 -24.70 -11.68
CA SER A 265 15.96 -24.93 -12.34
C SER A 265 15.56 -23.80 -13.29
N LEU A 266 15.99 -22.56 -13.01
CA LEU A 266 15.59 -21.37 -13.76
C LEU A 266 16.00 -21.39 -15.24
N PRO A 267 17.17 -21.93 -15.65
CA PRO A 267 17.52 -22.06 -17.06
C PRO A 267 16.57 -22.94 -17.87
N ALA A 268 16.05 -24.02 -17.26
CA ALA A 268 15.07 -24.88 -17.92
C ALA A 268 13.71 -24.15 -18.07
N LEU A 269 13.33 -23.38 -17.07
CA LEU A 269 12.13 -22.53 -17.11
C LEU A 269 12.23 -21.46 -18.20
N ALA A 270 13.37 -20.76 -18.32
CA ALA A 270 13.60 -19.82 -19.40
C ALA A 270 13.49 -20.47 -20.78
N LYS A 271 14.04 -21.68 -20.94
CA LYS A 271 13.96 -22.43 -22.19
C LYS A 271 12.52 -22.79 -22.59
N SER A 272 11.65 -23.14 -21.62
CA SER A 272 10.24 -23.43 -21.89
C SER A 272 9.49 -22.20 -22.42
N LEU A 273 9.96 -20.99 -22.09
CA LEU A 273 9.43 -19.71 -22.56
C LEU A 273 10.06 -19.25 -23.90
N GLY A 274 10.90 -20.09 -24.54
CA GLY A 274 11.61 -19.75 -25.77
C GLY A 274 12.80 -18.81 -25.57
N LEU A 275 13.30 -18.68 -24.34
CA LEU A 275 14.47 -17.87 -23.99
C LEU A 275 15.74 -18.73 -23.91
N ASP A 276 16.91 -18.08 -23.99
CA ASP A 276 18.21 -18.75 -23.92
C ASP A 276 18.59 -19.10 -22.47
N GLY A 277 18.24 -20.32 -22.05
CA GLY A 277 18.55 -20.79 -20.68
C GLY A 277 20.05 -20.81 -20.36
N ALA A 278 20.93 -21.00 -21.35
CA ALA A 278 22.38 -20.98 -21.10
C ALA A 278 22.86 -19.56 -20.76
N LYS A 279 22.32 -18.54 -21.43
CA LYS A 279 22.56 -17.14 -21.07
C LYS A 279 22.04 -16.81 -19.69
N LEU A 280 20.82 -17.26 -19.32
CA LEU A 280 20.31 -17.07 -17.97
C LEU A 280 21.23 -17.74 -16.95
N ALA A 281 21.67 -18.97 -17.17
CA ALA A 281 22.58 -19.67 -16.27
C ALA A 281 23.93 -18.91 -16.07
N ALA A 282 24.40 -18.22 -17.09
CA ALA A 282 25.58 -17.36 -16.98
C ALA A 282 25.27 -16.09 -16.15
N VAL A 283 24.13 -15.44 -16.42
CA VAL A 283 23.69 -14.23 -15.70
C VAL A 283 23.51 -14.49 -14.20
N LEU A 284 22.90 -15.61 -13.82
CA LEU A 284 22.68 -15.97 -12.41
C LEU A 284 23.97 -16.13 -11.60
N LYS A 285 25.12 -16.34 -12.25
CA LYS A 285 26.45 -16.39 -11.62
C LYS A 285 27.10 -15.02 -11.44
N THR A 286 26.46 -13.97 -11.96
CA THR A 286 26.94 -12.58 -11.92
C THR A 286 26.11 -11.71 -10.99
N ASP A 287 26.57 -10.48 -10.74
CA ASP A 287 25.83 -9.48 -9.99
C ASP A 287 25.02 -8.52 -10.89
N GLN A 288 24.85 -8.87 -12.17
CA GLN A 288 24.29 -7.99 -13.20
C GLN A 288 22.96 -7.33 -12.77
N TYR A 289 22.04 -8.08 -12.15
CA TYR A 289 20.74 -7.57 -11.71
C TYR A 289 20.62 -7.37 -10.18
N LYS A 290 21.65 -7.75 -9.41
CA LYS A 290 21.60 -7.62 -7.95
C LYS A 290 21.49 -6.18 -7.48
N GLN A 291 22.23 -5.28 -8.14
CA GLN A 291 22.16 -3.85 -7.81
C GLN A 291 20.79 -3.26 -8.12
N GLU A 292 20.16 -3.67 -9.23
CA GLU A 292 18.80 -3.23 -9.57
C GLU A 292 17.78 -3.77 -8.57
N LEU A 293 17.86 -5.06 -8.20
CA LEU A 293 17.02 -5.64 -7.15
C LEU A 293 17.18 -4.92 -5.81
N GLU A 294 18.42 -4.55 -5.45
CA GLU A 294 18.66 -3.77 -4.24
C GLU A 294 18.06 -2.36 -4.34
N GLY A 295 18.01 -1.78 -5.55
CA GLY A 295 17.30 -0.54 -5.81
C GLY A 295 15.80 -0.65 -5.54
N PHE A 296 15.15 -1.73 -5.96
CA PHE A 296 13.74 -2.00 -5.62
C PHE A 296 13.55 -2.21 -4.11
N ARG A 297 14.44 -2.98 -3.47
CA ARG A 297 14.40 -3.15 -2.00
C ARG A 297 14.58 -1.84 -1.25
N ALA A 298 15.50 -0.98 -1.69
CA ALA A 298 15.70 0.34 -1.09
C ALA A 298 14.45 1.21 -1.25
N GLN A 299 13.79 1.16 -2.41
CA GLN A 299 12.53 1.86 -2.64
C GLN A 299 11.41 1.36 -1.70
N GLY A 300 11.26 0.05 -1.54
CA GLY A 300 10.30 -0.53 -0.60
C GLY A 300 10.59 -0.15 0.85
N ARG A 301 11.87 -0.19 1.28
CA ARG A 301 12.26 0.30 2.62
C ARG A 301 11.92 1.78 2.83
N SER A 302 12.14 2.62 1.81
CA SER A 302 11.77 4.03 1.86
C SER A 302 10.25 4.25 1.94
N ALA A 303 9.46 3.31 1.43
CA ALA A 303 8.01 3.25 1.56
C ALA A 303 7.55 2.54 2.84
N ALA A 304 8.47 2.25 3.78
CA ALA A 304 8.23 1.61 5.07
C ALA A 304 7.58 0.21 5.00
N ILE A 305 7.74 -0.52 3.87
CA ILE A 305 7.23 -1.89 3.79
C ILE A 305 8.13 -2.84 4.57
N THR A 306 7.51 -3.82 5.24
CA THR A 306 8.18 -4.81 6.09
C THR A 306 8.03 -6.24 5.57
N GLY A 307 7.21 -6.45 4.54
CA GLY A 307 6.93 -7.77 3.96
C GLY A 307 6.24 -7.70 2.60
N THR A 308 5.94 -8.85 2.06
CA THR A 308 5.27 -9.02 0.77
C THR A 308 4.06 -9.95 0.89
N PRO A 309 3.00 -9.75 0.08
CA PRO A 309 2.85 -8.63 -0.85
C PRO A 309 2.58 -7.32 -0.12
N SER A 310 3.06 -6.19 -0.68
CA SER A 310 2.72 -4.84 -0.23
C SER A 310 2.23 -4.03 -1.43
N VAL A 311 1.00 -3.54 -1.36
CA VAL A 311 0.29 -2.92 -2.48
C VAL A 311 0.09 -1.43 -2.24
N PHE A 312 0.22 -0.64 -3.29
CA PHE A 312 0.04 0.81 -3.26
C PHE A 312 -0.89 1.26 -4.39
N PHE A 313 -1.82 2.12 -4.07
CA PHE A 313 -2.67 2.84 -5.04
C PHE A 313 -2.15 4.26 -5.21
N ASN A 314 -1.57 4.60 -6.36
CA ASN A 314 -0.94 5.90 -6.62
C ASN A 314 0.04 6.32 -5.50
N GLY A 315 0.80 5.39 -4.95
CA GLY A 315 1.75 5.62 -3.86
C GLY A 315 1.13 5.67 -2.45
N ARG A 316 -0.19 5.55 -2.29
CA ARG A 316 -0.84 5.33 -0.99
C ARG A 316 -0.78 3.86 -0.63
N PHE A 317 -0.28 3.53 0.54
CA PHE A 317 -0.24 2.15 1.04
C PHE A 317 -1.67 1.60 1.21
N TYR A 318 -1.88 0.36 0.78
CA TYR A 318 -3.15 -0.33 0.84
C TYR A 318 -3.10 -1.45 1.88
N ASP A 319 -4.04 -1.47 2.83
CA ASP A 319 -4.05 -2.40 3.97
C ASP A 319 -5.43 -2.98 4.32
N LEU A 320 -6.39 -2.96 3.36
CA LEU A 320 -7.74 -3.49 3.62
C LEU A 320 -7.90 -5.00 3.35
N GLY A 321 -6.90 -5.68 2.82
CA GLY A 321 -7.05 -7.07 2.37
C GLY A 321 -7.22 -7.20 0.86
N TYR A 322 -7.00 -8.41 0.33
CA TYR A 322 -6.93 -8.63 -1.13
C TYR A 322 -8.22 -9.17 -1.74
N GLU A 323 -9.34 -9.17 -1.02
CA GLU A 323 -10.64 -9.51 -1.59
C GLU A 323 -11.03 -8.52 -2.70
N ALA A 324 -11.65 -9.04 -3.76
CA ALA A 324 -11.97 -8.25 -4.95
C ALA A 324 -12.84 -7.02 -4.64
N GLU A 325 -13.74 -7.12 -3.67
CA GLU A 325 -14.61 -6.02 -3.22
C GLU A 325 -13.83 -4.94 -2.48
N MET A 326 -12.83 -5.31 -1.68
CA MET A 326 -11.98 -4.37 -0.94
C MET A 326 -11.07 -3.59 -1.90
N LEU A 327 -10.51 -4.27 -2.90
CA LEU A 327 -9.73 -3.64 -3.96
C LEU A 327 -10.60 -2.69 -4.80
N ALA A 328 -11.83 -3.11 -5.16
CA ALA A 328 -12.77 -2.28 -5.91
C ALA A 328 -13.19 -1.04 -5.12
N HIS A 329 -13.46 -1.19 -3.82
CA HIS A 329 -13.74 -0.08 -2.91
C HIS A 329 -12.60 0.95 -2.90
N SER A 330 -11.35 0.45 -2.76
CA SER A 330 -10.18 1.33 -2.75
C SER A 330 -9.96 2.05 -4.09
N LEU A 331 -10.29 1.40 -5.20
CA LEU A 331 -10.26 2.02 -6.54
C LEU A 331 -11.30 3.14 -6.66
N GLU A 332 -12.55 2.89 -6.24
CA GLU A 332 -13.61 3.90 -6.24
C GLU A 332 -13.22 5.13 -5.41
N ASP A 333 -12.69 4.91 -4.21
CA ASP A 333 -12.24 5.97 -3.33
C ASP A 333 -11.05 6.75 -3.92
N GLU A 334 -10.07 6.05 -4.51
CA GLU A 334 -8.91 6.69 -5.15
C GLU A 334 -9.31 7.56 -6.36
N LEU A 335 -10.26 7.09 -7.16
CA LEU A 335 -10.80 7.82 -8.30
C LEU A 335 -11.56 9.07 -7.85
N GLU A 336 -12.41 8.97 -6.82
CA GLU A 336 -13.13 10.14 -6.30
C GLU A 336 -12.17 11.15 -5.68
N TRP A 337 -11.25 10.71 -4.82
CA TRP A 337 -10.25 11.57 -4.22
C TRP A 337 -9.51 12.42 -5.25
N ARG A 338 -9.06 11.79 -6.33
CA ARG A 338 -8.38 12.49 -7.44
C ARG A 338 -9.30 13.44 -8.21
N THR A 339 -10.52 13.01 -8.50
CA THR A 339 -11.49 13.82 -9.25
C THR A 339 -11.88 15.08 -8.47
N ASN A 340 -11.89 15.02 -7.15
CA ASN A 340 -12.24 16.11 -6.24
C ASN A 340 -11.01 16.88 -5.71
N ASN A 341 -9.92 16.94 -6.46
CA ASN A 341 -8.71 17.69 -6.09
C ASN A 341 -8.13 17.30 -4.71
N ASN A 342 -8.07 16.00 -4.43
CA ASN A 342 -7.59 15.43 -3.18
C ASN A 342 -8.43 15.86 -1.96
N ALA A 343 -9.73 15.86 -2.12
CA ALA A 343 -10.70 16.06 -1.06
C ALA A 343 -11.86 15.06 -1.18
N TRP A 344 -12.58 14.82 -0.09
CA TRP A 344 -13.83 14.08 -0.13
C TRP A 344 -14.97 15.03 -0.50
N SER A 345 -15.82 14.60 -1.42
CA SER A 345 -17.02 15.37 -1.77
C SER A 345 -18.08 15.18 -0.70
N ALA A 346 -18.65 16.27 -0.22
CA ALA A 346 -19.83 16.23 0.63
C ALA A 346 -21.11 15.92 -0.17
N ASP A 347 -21.21 16.42 -1.41
CA ASP A 347 -22.34 16.23 -2.33
C ASP A 347 -21.92 16.33 -3.80
#